data_57ef0b187438dd723788e279fa063b6a
#
_entry.id   57ef0b187438dd723788e279fa063b6a
#
_cell.length_a   1.000
_cell.length_b   1.000
_cell.length_c   1.000
_cell.angle_alpha   90.00
_cell.angle_beta   90.00
_cell.angle_gamma   90.00
#
_symmetry.space_group_name_H-M   'P 1'
#
loop_
_entity.id
_entity.type
_entity.pdbx_description
1 polymer ?
#
loop_
_entity_poly.entity_id
_entity_poly.type
_entity_poly.pdbx_seq_one_letter_code
_entity_poly.pdbx_strand_id
1 'polypeptide(L)'
;MDKERQAVIVGVGRYTQDKNLVIEQCKTPQGMYAEAAKIAAHDTGVANPDQLLKDVVCLGAPGMFLEMRWRGVYGGKPFVNYTRSVANEIGANPEDEFCVRSEHGGNGPQYMMSTFSEMIANGTMPQGPVLVGGTEVNGSFDRATRSGKKDVLLDLGWGNNPNNNPKTGPKIINQHPKPEDKDPRENDVTLSQFHHIAGNSSGGMALYIYPLFENAYAHSLGRTADEHLPYICDLFSRFSVVAASQPQHSWYPTEKTKEFLMTPSKDNRIIGYPYRKWLCARDEIDMSSCAILMSWAEAERRGISEDKLVFIHGSGDGFDANSLALRHHLHKSDSMQVAYNEAFRSAGLGDVPDQSKIAVFDFYSCFPIAVEQACKCVGLHPNKDDVSRMTATGGLPYHGGPGSNYSGHGLCAIVEKLRTNS
;
A
#
# COMPACT_ATOMS: atom_id res chain seq x y z
N MET A 1 2.92 -15.83 27.40
CA MET A 1 3.34 -15.00 26.23
C MET A 1 4.07 -13.79 26.78
N ASP A 2 5.24 -13.48 26.27
CA ASP A 2 6.02 -12.31 26.73
C ASP A 2 5.42 -11.03 26.10
N LYS A 3 4.72 -10.25 26.90
CA LYS A 3 4.04 -9.03 26.46
C LYS A 3 5.01 -7.95 25.95
N GLU A 4 6.27 -7.95 26.40
CA GLU A 4 7.30 -7.02 25.90
C GLU A 4 7.73 -7.35 24.47
N ARG A 5 7.51 -8.58 24.02
CA ARG A 5 7.90 -9.10 22.71
C ARG A 5 6.73 -9.27 21.74
N GLN A 6 5.51 -9.09 22.22
CA GLN A 6 4.31 -9.21 21.38
C GLN A 6 3.94 -7.87 20.77
N ALA A 7 4.06 -7.75 19.46
CA ALA A 7 3.65 -6.56 18.72
C ALA A 7 2.12 -6.49 18.59
N VAL A 8 1.56 -5.30 18.80
CA VAL A 8 0.13 -5.02 18.65
C VAL A 8 -0.09 -3.70 17.90
N ILE A 9 -1.09 -3.66 17.03
CA ILE A 9 -1.60 -2.43 16.43
C ILE A 9 -2.62 -1.85 17.42
N VAL A 10 -2.43 -0.59 17.81
CA VAL A 10 -3.22 0.06 18.84
C VAL A 10 -4.08 1.20 18.31
N GLY A 11 -3.75 1.76 17.15
CA GLY A 11 -4.50 2.84 16.54
C GLY A 11 -4.30 2.87 15.03
N VAL A 12 -5.34 3.27 14.31
CA VAL A 12 -5.30 3.41 12.85
C VAL A 12 -5.97 4.71 12.41
N GLY A 13 -5.46 5.31 11.33
CA GLY A 13 -6.00 6.53 10.76
C GLY A 13 -5.88 6.57 9.25
N ARG A 14 -6.96 6.96 8.60
CA ARG A 14 -7.01 7.22 7.16
C ARG A 14 -7.45 8.65 6.92
N TYR A 15 -6.71 9.38 6.11
CA TYR A 15 -7.02 10.74 5.72
C TYR A 15 -7.13 10.85 4.21
N THR A 16 -8.28 11.29 3.71
CA THR A 16 -8.53 11.59 2.30
C THR A 16 -8.79 13.09 2.18
N GLN A 17 -7.94 13.81 1.45
CA GLN A 17 -8.11 15.24 1.26
C GLN A 17 -9.31 15.53 0.35
N ASP A 18 -10.06 16.59 0.64
CA ASP A 18 -11.15 17.01 -0.25
C ASP A 18 -10.59 17.40 -1.63
N LYS A 19 -11.04 16.68 -2.66
CA LYS A 19 -10.64 16.89 -4.05
C LYS A 19 -11.03 18.25 -4.63
N ASN A 20 -11.94 18.96 -3.97
CA ASN A 20 -12.44 20.28 -4.42
C ASN A 20 -11.64 21.44 -3.80
N LEU A 21 -10.72 21.18 -2.87
CA LEU A 21 -9.88 22.24 -2.29
C LEU A 21 -9.11 22.98 -3.40
N VAL A 22 -9.02 24.30 -3.27
CA VAL A 22 -8.10 25.10 -4.08
C VAL A 22 -6.65 24.76 -3.71
N ILE A 23 -5.71 24.94 -4.63
CA ILE A 23 -4.31 24.51 -4.43
C ILE A 23 -3.70 25.15 -3.19
N GLU A 24 -4.03 26.39 -2.92
CA GLU A 24 -3.56 27.20 -1.78
C GLU A 24 -3.98 26.63 -0.40
N GLN A 25 -4.95 25.71 -0.37
CA GLN A 25 -5.45 25.05 0.84
C GLN A 25 -5.02 23.58 0.96
N CYS A 26 -4.33 23.06 -0.07
CA CYS A 26 -3.88 21.68 -0.06
C CYS A 26 -2.78 21.47 0.98
N LYS A 27 -2.91 20.41 1.78
CA LYS A 27 -1.86 20.03 2.73
C LYS A 27 -0.61 19.55 2.01
N THR A 28 0.52 19.76 2.65
CA THR A 28 1.80 19.17 2.21
C THR A 28 1.77 17.64 2.38
N PRO A 29 2.63 16.89 1.67
CA PRO A 29 2.73 15.45 1.87
C PRO A 29 2.97 15.04 3.34
N GLN A 30 3.90 15.71 4.04
CA GLN A 30 4.16 15.46 5.45
C GLN A 30 2.96 15.85 6.34
N GLY A 31 2.29 16.96 6.01
CA GLY A 31 1.10 17.40 6.72
C GLY A 31 -0.07 16.42 6.59
N MET A 32 -0.23 15.78 5.42
CA MET A 32 -1.24 14.74 5.23
C MET A 32 -0.94 13.48 6.06
N TYR A 33 0.34 13.07 6.12
CA TYR A 33 0.70 11.95 6.99
C TYR A 33 0.48 12.28 8.47
N ALA A 34 0.81 13.50 8.87
CA ALA A 34 0.56 13.98 10.23
C ALA A 34 -0.94 13.94 10.59
N GLU A 35 -1.84 14.28 9.65
CA GLU A 35 -3.29 14.15 9.89
C GLU A 35 -3.71 12.69 10.09
N ALA A 36 -3.22 11.77 9.24
CA ALA A 36 -3.50 10.33 9.44
C ALA A 36 -2.93 9.82 10.78
N ALA A 37 -1.75 10.30 11.18
CA ALA A 37 -1.14 9.95 12.47
C ALA A 37 -1.95 10.50 13.66
N LYS A 38 -2.49 11.73 13.57
CA LYS A 38 -3.38 12.30 14.59
C LYS A 38 -4.67 11.47 14.73
N ILE A 39 -5.29 11.10 13.60
CA ILE A 39 -6.48 10.23 13.60
C ILE A 39 -6.14 8.89 14.30
N ALA A 40 -5.00 8.29 13.94
CA ALA A 40 -4.54 7.04 14.54
C ALA A 40 -4.28 7.17 16.06
N ALA A 41 -3.70 8.29 16.49
CA ALA A 41 -3.45 8.55 17.91
C ALA A 41 -4.77 8.71 18.71
N HIS A 42 -5.74 9.41 18.17
CA HIS A 42 -7.07 9.51 18.75
C HIS A 42 -7.80 8.17 18.81
N ASP A 43 -7.65 7.33 17.79
CA ASP A 43 -8.26 6.00 17.73
C ASP A 43 -7.76 5.07 18.84
N THR A 44 -6.56 5.28 19.38
CA THR A 44 -6.04 4.48 20.52
C THR A 44 -6.86 4.65 21.79
N GLY A 45 -7.57 5.75 21.95
CA GLY A 45 -8.31 6.08 23.18
C GLY A 45 -7.45 6.58 24.34
N VAL A 46 -6.15 6.82 24.15
CA VAL A 46 -5.28 7.38 25.20
C VAL A 46 -5.74 8.78 25.63
N ALA A 47 -5.50 9.14 26.87
CA ALA A 47 -5.91 10.45 27.43
C ALA A 47 -5.20 11.64 26.74
N ASN A 48 -3.99 11.45 26.23
CA ASN A 48 -3.20 12.50 25.56
C ASN A 48 -2.62 12.01 24.23
N PRO A 49 -3.41 12.06 23.13
CA PRO A 49 -2.95 11.65 21.81
C PRO A 49 -1.75 12.45 21.28
N ASP A 50 -1.65 13.73 21.60
CA ASP A 50 -0.53 14.58 21.16
C ASP A 50 0.79 14.15 21.85
N GLN A 51 0.72 13.74 23.12
CA GLN A 51 1.91 13.20 23.80
C GLN A 51 2.32 11.85 23.22
N LEU A 52 1.33 11.00 22.88
CA LEU A 52 1.62 9.73 22.19
C LEU A 52 2.42 9.94 20.90
N LEU A 53 2.06 10.96 20.10
CA LEU A 53 2.76 11.31 18.88
C LEU A 53 4.17 11.85 19.13
N LYS A 54 4.36 12.66 20.18
CA LYS A 54 5.70 13.16 20.55
C LYS A 54 6.64 12.05 21.02
N ASP A 55 6.08 11.01 21.61
CA ASP A 55 6.82 9.85 22.13
C ASP A 55 7.20 8.83 21.03
N VAL A 56 6.88 9.08 19.77
CA VAL A 56 7.18 8.18 18.65
C VAL A 56 8.68 7.94 18.55
N VAL A 57 9.06 6.67 18.62
CA VAL A 57 10.44 6.21 18.60
C VAL A 57 10.92 5.73 17.24
N CYS A 58 9.98 5.38 16.35
CA CYS A 58 10.28 4.95 14.98
C CYS A 58 9.15 5.39 14.04
N LEU A 59 9.52 5.84 12.85
CA LEU A 59 8.59 6.25 11.81
C LEU A 59 9.01 5.66 10.46
N GLY A 60 8.12 4.86 9.87
CA GLY A 60 8.31 4.24 8.57
C GLY A 60 7.33 4.78 7.52
N ALA A 61 7.86 5.05 6.32
CA ALA A 61 7.06 5.37 5.15
C ALA A 61 7.68 4.78 3.87
N PRO A 62 6.87 4.36 2.88
CA PRO A 62 7.40 4.00 1.57
C PRO A 62 7.82 5.23 0.78
N GLY A 63 8.65 5.03 -0.23
CA GLY A 63 8.93 6.03 -1.24
C GLY A 63 7.67 6.42 -2.01
N MET A 64 7.47 7.70 -2.28
CA MET A 64 6.27 8.21 -2.93
C MET A 64 6.36 8.18 -4.46
N PHE A 65 5.26 7.93 -5.14
CA PHE A 65 5.13 8.11 -6.60
C PHE A 65 5.29 9.57 -7.01
N LEU A 66 4.97 10.51 -6.12
CA LEU A 66 5.24 11.93 -6.29
C LEU A 66 6.69 12.20 -6.72
N GLU A 67 7.67 11.41 -6.25
CA GLU A 67 9.10 11.65 -6.54
C GLU A 67 9.42 11.60 -8.05
N MET A 68 8.77 10.72 -8.79
CA MET A 68 8.92 10.65 -10.26
C MET A 68 8.35 11.88 -10.94
N ARG A 69 7.14 12.32 -10.52
CA ARG A 69 6.47 13.51 -11.04
C ARG A 69 7.24 14.78 -10.70
N TRP A 70 7.69 14.87 -9.45
CA TRP A 70 8.50 15.99 -8.95
C TRP A 70 9.77 16.19 -9.77
N ARG A 71 10.50 15.10 -10.02
CA ARG A 71 11.73 15.13 -10.83
C ARG A 71 11.49 15.71 -12.23
N GLY A 72 10.35 15.40 -12.84
CA GLY A 72 9.97 15.94 -14.16
C GLY A 72 9.66 17.44 -14.16
N VAL A 73 9.27 18.03 -13.02
CA VAL A 73 8.82 19.43 -12.91
C VAL A 73 9.87 20.35 -12.29
N TYR A 74 10.51 19.88 -11.20
CA TYR A 74 11.46 20.71 -10.41
C TYR A 74 12.90 20.19 -10.44
N GLY A 75 13.13 18.99 -10.96
CA GLY A 75 14.39 18.28 -10.80
C GLY A 75 14.61 17.72 -9.38
N GLY A 76 15.58 16.83 -9.22
CA GLY A 76 15.95 16.26 -7.92
C GLY A 76 14.83 15.46 -7.21
N LYS A 77 14.94 15.39 -5.89
CA LYS A 77 13.94 14.72 -5.01
C LYS A 77 13.17 15.78 -4.21
N PRO A 78 11.88 15.52 -3.89
CA PRO A 78 11.09 16.45 -3.08
C PRO A 78 11.57 16.51 -1.61
N PHE A 79 12.12 15.42 -1.09
CA PHE A 79 12.62 15.33 0.29
C PHE A 79 13.99 14.64 0.33
N VAL A 80 14.85 15.08 1.24
CA VAL A 80 16.05 14.32 1.61
C VAL A 80 15.67 13.18 2.54
N ASN A 81 14.82 13.45 3.53
CA ASN A 81 14.30 12.47 4.47
C ASN A 81 12.82 12.78 4.77
N TYR A 82 11.91 12.13 4.04
CA TYR A 82 10.47 12.34 4.20
C TYR A 82 9.98 11.96 5.60
N THR A 83 10.46 10.83 6.13
CA THR A 83 10.03 10.36 7.46
C THR A 83 10.45 11.32 8.58
N ARG A 84 11.64 11.92 8.48
CA ARG A 84 12.07 12.98 9.40
C ARG A 84 11.17 14.22 9.28
N SER A 85 10.78 14.61 8.08
CA SER A 85 9.85 15.73 7.88
C SER A 85 8.51 15.49 8.55
N VAL A 86 7.97 14.26 8.48
CA VAL A 86 6.76 13.86 9.19
C VAL A 86 6.96 13.87 10.70
N ALA A 87 8.09 13.35 11.21
CA ALA A 87 8.40 13.37 12.64
C ALA A 87 8.38 14.80 13.19
N ASN A 88 9.02 15.73 12.48
CA ASN A 88 9.01 17.16 12.86
C ASN A 88 7.59 17.75 12.88
N GLU A 89 6.73 17.38 11.92
CA GLU A 89 5.35 17.87 11.82
C GLU A 89 4.48 17.42 12.99
N ILE A 90 4.72 16.22 13.52
CA ILE A 90 4.00 15.67 14.69
C ILE A 90 4.69 15.99 16.03
N GLY A 91 5.83 16.65 16.00
CA GLY A 91 6.61 17.01 17.19
C GLY A 91 7.40 15.84 17.81
N ALA A 92 7.61 14.75 17.05
CA ALA A 92 8.42 13.61 17.47
C ALA A 92 9.91 13.82 17.14
N ASN A 93 10.77 13.14 17.87
CA ASN A 93 12.21 13.19 17.62
C ASN A 93 12.87 11.82 17.73
N PRO A 94 12.47 10.83 16.88
CA PRO A 94 13.15 9.54 16.84
C PRO A 94 14.62 9.72 16.41
N GLU A 95 15.49 8.80 16.76
CA GLU A 95 16.86 8.78 16.23
C GLU A 95 16.85 8.58 14.70
N ASP A 96 17.88 9.08 14.00
CA ASP A 96 17.89 9.07 12.52
C ASP A 96 17.82 7.66 11.93
N GLU A 97 18.37 6.66 12.61
CA GLU A 97 18.28 5.26 12.19
C GLU A 97 16.85 4.68 12.28
N PHE A 98 15.95 5.32 13.03
CA PHE A 98 14.53 4.98 13.14
C PHE A 98 13.62 5.88 12.29
N CYS A 99 14.20 6.76 11.48
CA CYS A 99 13.52 7.41 10.35
C CYS A 99 13.66 6.53 9.11
N VAL A 100 12.72 5.61 8.90
CA VAL A 100 12.85 4.48 7.99
C VAL A 100 12.09 4.72 6.69
N ARG A 101 12.72 4.38 5.56
CA ARG A 101 12.08 4.38 4.25
C ARG A 101 12.12 2.99 3.63
N SER A 102 10.98 2.54 3.11
CA SER A 102 10.91 1.35 2.25
C SER A 102 10.88 1.77 0.78
N GLU A 103 11.66 1.09 -0.06
CA GLU A 103 11.61 1.23 -1.52
C GLU A 103 10.62 0.24 -2.18
N HIS A 104 9.85 -0.49 -1.38
CA HIS A 104 8.73 -1.29 -1.86
C HIS A 104 7.63 -0.40 -2.42
N GLY A 105 6.95 -0.90 -3.45
CA GLY A 105 5.75 -0.29 -3.99
C GLY A 105 4.57 -0.38 -3.02
N GLY A 106 3.38 -0.62 -3.52
CA GLY A 106 2.14 -0.56 -2.75
C GLY A 106 2.02 -1.48 -1.53
N ASN A 107 2.90 -2.47 -1.39
CA ASN A 107 3.03 -3.34 -0.20
C ASN A 107 4.02 -2.79 0.85
N GLY A 108 4.61 -1.60 0.64
CA GLY A 108 5.60 -1.00 1.55
C GLY A 108 5.16 -0.92 3.00
N PRO A 109 3.97 -0.40 3.35
CA PRO A 109 3.46 -0.40 4.72
C PRO A 109 3.32 -1.79 5.33
N GLN A 110 2.83 -2.78 4.58
CA GLN A 110 2.73 -4.16 5.06
C GLN A 110 4.11 -4.75 5.36
N TYR A 111 5.08 -4.55 4.48
CA TYR A 111 6.46 -4.98 4.71
C TYR A 111 7.07 -4.34 5.97
N MET A 112 6.91 -3.02 6.13
CA MET A 112 7.39 -2.32 7.33
C MET A 112 6.67 -2.81 8.59
N MET A 113 5.37 -3.11 8.52
CA MET A 113 4.62 -3.67 9.65
C MET A 113 5.23 -5.00 10.11
N SER A 114 5.52 -5.91 9.18
CA SER A 114 6.17 -7.19 9.48
C SER A 114 7.57 -6.98 10.07
N THR A 115 8.40 -6.17 9.42
CA THR A 115 9.76 -5.86 9.88
C THR A 115 9.79 -5.26 11.28
N PHE A 116 8.93 -4.27 11.56
CA PHE A 116 8.90 -3.63 12.87
C PHE A 116 8.31 -4.54 13.96
N SER A 117 7.37 -5.42 13.59
CA SER A 117 6.90 -6.46 14.51
C SER A 117 8.00 -7.42 14.92
N GLU A 118 8.84 -7.83 13.97
CA GLU A 118 10.03 -8.65 14.24
C GLU A 118 11.05 -7.90 15.11
N MET A 119 11.26 -6.61 14.87
CA MET A 119 12.15 -5.79 15.70
C MET A 119 11.64 -5.64 17.12
N ILE A 120 10.33 -5.57 17.35
CA ILE A 120 9.73 -5.62 18.70
C ILE A 120 9.94 -7.01 19.30
N ALA A 121 9.66 -8.07 18.56
CA ALA A 121 9.77 -9.45 19.02
C ALA A 121 11.19 -9.82 19.43
N ASN A 122 12.20 -9.38 18.71
CA ASN A 122 13.61 -9.63 19.02
C ASN A 122 14.26 -8.57 19.94
N GLY A 123 13.55 -7.46 20.25
CA GLY A 123 13.98 -6.40 21.16
C GLY A 123 14.99 -5.41 20.58
N THR A 124 15.06 -5.31 19.27
CA THR A 124 15.89 -4.30 18.58
C THR A 124 15.14 -2.99 18.33
N MET A 125 13.81 -2.98 18.46
CA MET A 125 13.00 -1.76 18.42
C MET A 125 13.06 -1.06 19.78
N PRO A 126 13.33 0.26 19.84
CA PRO A 126 13.18 1.04 21.07
C PRO A 126 11.76 0.91 21.63
N GLN A 127 11.61 0.97 22.97
CA GLN A 127 10.28 0.96 23.58
C GLN A 127 9.55 2.27 23.32
N GLY A 128 8.34 2.19 22.78
CA GLY A 128 7.50 3.32 22.47
C GLY A 128 6.63 3.11 21.24
N PRO A 129 5.85 4.13 20.84
CA PRO A 129 5.02 4.07 19.64
C PRO A 129 5.85 4.06 18.37
N VAL A 130 5.44 3.23 17.42
CA VAL A 130 6.03 3.10 16.08
C VAL A 130 4.96 3.45 15.06
N LEU A 131 5.23 4.37 14.15
CA LEU A 131 4.31 4.71 13.07
C LEU A 131 4.67 3.97 11.78
N VAL A 132 3.65 3.40 11.15
CA VAL A 132 3.74 2.76 9.83
C VAL A 132 2.65 3.32 8.94
N GLY A 133 3.02 3.92 7.83
CA GLY A 133 2.04 4.50 6.90
C GLY A 133 2.71 5.24 5.76
N GLY A 134 1.99 6.17 5.16
CA GLY A 134 2.50 6.98 4.08
C GLY A 134 1.45 7.89 3.47
N THR A 135 1.84 8.57 2.41
CA THR A 135 1.01 9.55 1.71
C THR A 135 1.29 9.51 0.23
N GLU A 136 0.24 9.72 -0.56
CA GLU A 136 0.35 10.11 -1.96
C GLU A 136 -0.53 11.34 -2.21
N VAL A 137 0.01 12.28 -2.99
CA VAL A 137 -0.59 13.61 -3.24
C VAL A 137 -0.56 13.97 -4.73
N ASN A 138 -0.65 12.95 -5.58
CA ASN A 138 -0.58 13.13 -7.02
C ASN A 138 -1.75 13.95 -7.57
N GLY A 139 -2.91 13.91 -6.91
CA GLY A 139 -4.09 14.70 -7.29
C GLY A 139 -3.84 16.20 -7.22
N SER A 140 -3.37 16.71 -6.09
CA SER A 140 -3.04 18.12 -5.91
C SER A 140 -1.85 18.54 -6.77
N PHE A 141 -0.82 17.69 -6.87
CA PHE A 141 0.35 17.96 -7.69
C PHE A 141 -0.02 18.13 -9.17
N ASP A 142 -0.78 17.21 -9.73
CA ASP A 142 -1.22 17.26 -11.12
C ASP A 142 -2.14 18.45 -11.39
N ARG A 143 -3.07 18.77 -10.45
CA ARG A 143 -3.92 19.96 -10.56
C ARG A 143 -3.12 21.25 -10.58
N ALA A 144 -2.15 21.40 -9.65
CA ALA A 144 -1.28 22.57 -9.58
C ALA A 144 -0.45 22.73 -10.86
N THR A 145 0.14 21.63 -11.35
CA THR A 145 0.97 21.64 -12.56
C THR A 145 0.14 22.01 -13.81
N ARG A 146 -1.03 21.38 -13.99
CA ARG A 146 -1.92 21.65 -15.14
C ARG A 146 -2.50 23.07 -15.14
N SER A 147 -2.71 23.67 -13.96
CA SER A 147 -3.23 25.03 -13.83
C SER A 147 -2.15 26.13 -13.82
N GLY A 148 -0.86 25.78 -13.98
CA GLY A 148 0.25 26.72 -13.91
C GLY A 148 0.59 27.22 -12.50
N LYS A 149 0.00 26.62 -11.45
CA LYS A 149 0.17 27.00 -10.03
C LYS A 149 1.23 26.15 -9.32
N LYS A 150 2.17 25.54 -10.03
CA LYS A 150 3.19 24.67 -9.43
C LYS A 150 4.01 25.36 -8.31
N ASP A 151 4.31 26.66 -8.48
CA ASP A 151 5.11 27.41 -7.53
C ASP A 151 4.38 27.63 -6.19
N VAL A 152 3.05 27.63 -6.19
CA VAL A 152 2.22 27.68 -4.97
C VAL A 152 2.49 26.47 -4.06
N LEU A 153 2.79 25.29 -4.62
CA LEU A 153 3.16 24.12 -3.82
C LEU A 153 4.45 24.34 -3.01
N LEU A 154 5.43 25.05 -3.61
CA LEU A 154 6.67 25.39 -2.91
C LEU A 154 6.40 26.40 -1.78
N ASP A 155 5.55 27.39 -2.02
CA ASP A 155 5.15 28.39 -1.03
C ASP A 155 4.40 27.75 0.16
N LEU A 156 3.65 26.68 -0.09
CA LEU A 156 3.00 25.88 0.94
C LEU A 156 3.97 24.98 1.73
N GLY A 157 5.23 24.91 1.35
CA GLY A 157 6.24 24.08 2.01
C GLY A 157 6.34 22.65 1.48
N TRP A 158 5.86 22.41 0.26
CA TRP A 158 6.13 21.15 -0.43
C TRP A 158 7.60 21.07 -0.83
N GLY A 159 8.16 19.86 -0.73
CA GLY A 159 9.54 19.62 -1.12
C GLY A 159 10.55 20.07 -0.07
N ASN A 160 11.72 20.40 -0.56
CA ASN A 160 12.93 20.65 0.22
C ASN A 160 12.84 21.95 1.03
N ASN A 161 12.09 21.96 2.10
CA ASN A 161 12.06 23.08 3.05
C ASN A 161 13.27 22.95 3.99
N PRO A 162 14.19 23.95 4.07
CA PRO A 162 15.34 23.91 4.96
C PRO A 162 15.02 23.64 6.42
N ASN A 163 13.82 24.05 6.88
CA ASN A 163 13.37 23.84 8.25
C ASN A 163 12.91 22.39 8.52
N ASN A 164 12.58 21.63 7.48
CA ASN A 164 12.08 20.25 7.56
C ASN A 164 13.03 19.22 6.94
N ASN A 165 14.24 19.62 6.58
CA ASN A 165 15.11 18.80 5.78
C ASN A 165 16.43 18.56 6.49
N PRO A 166 16.56 17.42 7.17
CA PRO A 166 17.81 17.04 7.81
C PRO A 166 18.88 16.77 6.75
N LYS A 167 20.13 16.91 7.14
CA LYS A 167 21.30 16.63 6.29
C LYS A 167 21.44 15.14 5.97
N THR A 168 20.82 14.26 6.76
CA THR A 168 20.90 12.80 6.68
C THR A 168 19.67 12.22 5.99
N GLY A 169 19.88 11.30 5.06
CA GLY A 169 18.80 10.51 4.44
C GLY A 169 18.19 9.50 5.42
N PRO A 170 17.04 8.92 5.08
CA PRO A 170 16.40 7.88 5.88
C PRO A 170 17.22 6.60 5.86
N LYS A 171 17.06 5.76 6.89
CA LYS A 171 17.47 4.36 6.81
C LYS A 171 16.59 3.64 5.79
N ILE A 172 17.20 3.10 4.76
CA ILE A 172 16.47 2.36 3.72
C ILE A 172 16.37 0.91 4.14
N ILE A 173 15.15 0.38 4.14
CA ILE A 173 14.88 -1.04 4.25
C ILE A 173 14.22 -1.52 2.97
N ASN A 174 14.78 -2.56 2.40
CA ASN A 174 14.27 -3.18 1.19
C ASN A 174 14.22 -4.68 1.37
N GLN A 175 13.12 -5.24 0.96
CA GLN A 175 12.96 -6.65 0.77
C GLN A 175 13.54 -7.00 -0.62
N HIS A 176 14.82 -7.01 -0.77
CA HIS A 176 15.44 -7.58 -1.96
C HIS A 176 16.01 -8.94 -1.59
N PRO A 177 15.90 -9.93 -2.46
CA PRO A 177 16.63 -11.17 -2.26
C PRO A 177 18.10 -10.79 -2.02
N LYS A 178 18.71 -11.42 -1.03
CA LYS A 178 20.14 -11.24 -0.79
C LYS A 178 20.89 -11.51 -2.09
N PRO A 179 22.08 -10.93 -2.31
CA PRO A 179 22.86 -11.18 -3.53
C PRO A 179 23.03 -12.67 -3.86
N GLU A 180 23.15 -13.53 -2.84
CA GLU A 180 23.26 -14.98 -2.96
C GLU A 180 21.94 -15.66 -3.39
N ASP A 181 20.79 -15.04 -3.12
CA ASP A 181 19.46 -15.56 -3.44
C ASP A 181 18.94 -15.07 -4.81
N LYS A 182 19.69 -14.17 -5.48
CA LYS A 182 19.32 -13.69 -6.81
C LYS A 182 19.57 -14.76 -7.86
N ASP A 183 18.65 -14.87 -8.81
CA ASP A 183 18.87 -15.72 -9.97
C ASP A 183 20.16 -15.27 -10.71
N PRO A 184 21.16 -16.14 -10.85
CA PRO A 184 22.43 -15.79 -11.53
C PRO A 184 22.23 -15.21 -12.93
N ARG A 185 21.12 -15.57 -13.60
CA ARG A 185 20.77 -15.08 -14.94
C ARG A 185 20.37 -13.59 -14.92
N GLU A 186 19.98 -13.04 -13.78
CA GLU A 186 19.72 -11.59 -13.66
C GLU A 186 20.99 -10.74 -13.79
N ASN A 187 22.17 -11.35 -13.60
CA ASN A 187 23.47 -10.72 -13.79
C ASN A 187 24.01 -10.91 -15.23
N ASP A 188 23.34 -11.68 -16.08
CA ASP A 188 23.73 -11.84 -17.49
C ASP A 188 23.52 -10.52 -18.24
N VAL A 189 24.62 -9.97 -18.77
CA VAL A 189 24.61 -8.67 -19.47
C VAL A 189 23.64 -8.70 -20.66
N THR A 190 23.52 -9.82 -21.37
CA THR A 190 22.62 -9.97 -22.51
C THR A 190 21.16 -9.94 -22.07
N LEU A 191 20.81 -10.65 -21.00
CA LEU A 191 19.46 -10.64 -20.42
C LEU A 191 19.17 -9.31 -19.75
N SER A 192 20.17 -8.69 -19.09
CA SER A 192 20.07 -7.34 -18.52
C SER A 192 19.78 -6.29 -19.60
N GLN A 193 20.45 -6.36 -20.77
CA GLN A 193 20.19 -5.48 -21.90
C GLN A 193 18.79 -5.71 -22.49
N PHE A 194 18.39 -6.97 -22.66
CA PHE A 194 17.04 -7.32 -23.13
C PHE A 194 15.97 -6.84 -22.14
N HIS A 195 16.21 -7.04 -20.86
CA HIS A 195 15.34 -6.55 -19.78
C HIS A 195 15.26 -5.02 -19.78
N HIS A 196 16.38 -4.34 -19.96
CA HIS A 196 16.43 -2.88 -20.08
C HIS A 196 15.68 -2.38 -21.32
N ILE A 197 15.82 -3.03 -22.47
CA ILE A 197 15.11 -2.70 -23.70
C ILE A 197 13.61 -2.98 -23.53
N ALA A 198 13.22 -4.14 -23.04
CA ALA A 198 11.83 -4.50 -22.79
C ALA A 198 11.20 -3.60 -21.72
N GLY A 199 11.89 -3.34 -20.62
CA GLY A 199 11.46 -2.44 -19.57
C GLY A 199 11.34 -0.99 -20.03
N ASN A 200 12.28 -0.50 -20.82
CA ASN A 200 12.24 0.86 -21.36
C ASN A 200 11.21 1.01 -22.48
N SER A 201 11.05 0.02 -23.35
CA SER A 201 10.06 0.07 -24.44
C SER A 201 8.63 -0.07 -23.94
N SER A 202 8.41 -0.82 -22.87
CA SER A 202 7.13 -0.89 -22.15
C SER A 202 6.95 0.25 -21.16
N GLY A 203 7.95 1.11 -21.00
CA GLY A 203 7.97 2.17 -19.99
C GLY A 203 8.09 1.67 -18.57
N GLY A 204 8.37 0.38 -18.34
CA GLY A 204 8.40 -0.24 -17.01
C GLY A 204 7.06 -0.15 -16.25
N MET A 205 6.01 0.33 -16.91
CA MET A 205 4.74 0.66 -16.27
C MET A 205 3.86 -0.58 -16.15
N ALA A 206 3.28 -0.75 -14.97
CA ALA A 206 2.31 -1.80 -14.68
C ALA A 206 1.20 -1.91 -15.73
N LEU A 207 0.76 -0.76 -16.28
CA LEU A 207 -0.27 -0.69 -17.33
C LEU A 207 0.04 -1.51 -18.59
N TYR A 208 1.29 -1.81 -18.88
CA TYR A 208 1.70 -2.60 -20.05
C TYR A 208 2.06 -4.05 -19.69
N ILE A 209 2.44 -4.27 -18.44
CA ILE A 209 2.90 -5.58 -17.97
C ILE A 209 1.72 -6.44 -17.49
N TYR A 210 0.82 -5.90 -16.70
CA TYR A 210 -0.29 -6.67 -16.15
C TYR A 210 -1.26 -7.23 -17.20
N PRO A 211 -1.50 -6.60 -18.37
CA PRO A 211 -2.26 -7.22 -19.45
C PRO A 211 -1.65 -8.56 -19.93
N LEU A 212 -0.33 -8.72 -19.88
CA LEU A 212 0.32 -9.98 -20.25
C LEU A 212 -0.03 -11.10 -19.26
N PHE A 213 -0.02 -10.79 -17.96
CA PHE A 213 -0.42 -11.73 -16.93
C PHE A 213 -1.89 -12.12 -17.05
N GLU A 214 -2.78 -11.14 -17.29
CA GLU A 214 -4.21 -11.36 -17.46
C GLU A 214 -4.52 -12.27 -18.65
N ASN A 215 -3.91 -11.97 -19.82
CA ASN A 215 -4.09 -12.77 -21.02
C ASN A 215 -3.53 -14.20 -20.87
N ALA A 216 -2.38 -14.35 -20.21
CA ALA A 216 -1.82 -15.66 -19.89
C ALA A 216 -2.72 -16.46 -18.92
N TYR A 217 -3.32 -15.78 -17.95
CA TYR A 217 -4.25 -16.40 -17.01
C TYR A 217 -5.54 -16.84 -17.71
N ALA A 218 -6.16 -15.95 -18.50
CA ALA A 218 -7.33 -16.29 -19.30
C ALA A 218 -7.06 -17.54 -20.18
N HIS A 219 -5.92 -17.56 -20.88
CA HIS A 219 -5.50 -18.72 -21.70
C HIS A 219 -5.36 -19.99 -20.86
N SER A 220 -4.79 -19.89 -19.65
CA SER A 220 -4.65 -21.05 -18.75
C SER A 220 -6.00 -21.64 -18.30
N LEU A 221 -7.07 -20.84 -18.37
CA LEU A 221 -8.44 -21.25 -18.11
C LEU A 221 -9.19 -21.72 -19.37
N GLY A 222 -8.53 -21.78 -20.53
CA GLY A 222 -9.13 -22.12 -21.82
C GLY A 222 -10.01 -21.01 -22.39
N ARG A 223 -9.77 -19.74 -22.01
CA ARG A 223 -10.55 -18.58 -22.46
C ARG A 223 -9.73 -17.66 -23.32
N THR A 224 -10.34 -17.03 -24.29
CA THR A 224 -9.83 -15.83 -24.92
C THR A 224 -9.96 -14.64 -23.99
N ALA A 225 -9.26 -13.53 -24.28
CA ALA A 225 -9.39 -12.32 -23.49
C ALA A 225 -10.81 -11.73 -23.53
N ASP A 226 -11.51 -11.86 -24.66
CA ASP A 226 -12.90 -11.42 -24.80
C ASP A 226 -13.88 -12.26 -23.96
N GLU A 227 -13.67 -13.57 -23.90
CA GLU A 227 -14.46 -14.48 -23.06
C GLU A 227 -14.15 -14.25 -21.57
N HIS A 228 -12.95 -13.81 -21.23
CA HIS A 228 -12.55 -13.55 -19.84
C HIS A 228 -13.00 -12.18 -19.32
N LEU A 229 -13.10 -11.17 -20.20
CA LEU A 229 -13.47 -9.82 -19.84
C LEU A 229 -14.75 -9.69 -18.97
N PRO A 230 -15.85 -10.40 -19.24
CA PRO A 230 -17.05 -10.35 -18.38
C PRO A 230 -16.79 -10.77 -16.94
N TYR A 231 -15.84 -11.67 -16.68
CA TYR A 231 -15.50 -12.17 -15.35
C TYR A 231 -14.74 -11.11 -14.54
N ILE A 232 -13.73 -10.48 -15.13
CA ILE A 232 -12.98 -9.43 -14.46
C ILE A 232 -13.83 -8.17 -14.25
N CYS A 233 -14.74 -7.85 -15.17
CA CYS A 233 -15.68 -6.75 -15.01
C CYS A 233 -16.72 -7.03 -13.90
N ASP A 234 -17.20 -8.26 -13.76
CA ASP A 234 -18.08 -8.66 -12.67
C ASP A 234 -17.38 -8.53 -11.31
N LEU A 235 -16.15 -9.08 -11.19
CA LEU A 235 -15.34 -8.98 -9.99
C LEU A 235 -15.18 -7.50 -9.56
N PHE A 236 -14.72 -6.65 -10.45
CA PHE A 236 -14.42 -5.25 -10.14
C PHE A 236 -15.68 -4.39 -9.99
N SER A 237 -16.81 -4.75 -10.61
CA SER A 237 -18.10 -4.13 -10.32
C SER A 237 -18.45 -4.27 -8.83
N ARG A 238 -18.29 -5.48 -8.27
CA ARG A 238 -18.53 -5.73 -6.85
C ARG A 238 -17.54 -5.03 -5.92
N PHE A 239 -16.27 -4.88 -6.33
CA PHE A 239 -15.29 -4.06 -5.61
C PHE A 239 -15.74 -2.60 -5.53
N SER A 240 -16.33 -2.05 -6.60
CA SER A 240 -16.82 -0.66 -6.62
C SER A 240 -17.94 -0.41 -5.61
N VAL A 241 -18.78 -1.41 -5.34
CA VAL A 241 -19.84 -1.33 -4.31
C VAL A 241 -19.22 -1.16 -2.92
N VAL A 242 -18.16 -1.92 -2.60
CA VAL A 242 -17.47 -1.79 -1.31
C VAL A 242 -16.83 -0.40 -1.16
N ALA A 243 -16.20 0.14 -2.20
CA ALA A 243 -15.66 1.49 -2.15
C ALA A 243 -16.76 2.56 -2.00
N ALA A 244 -17.89 2.40 -2.68
CA ALA A 244 -19.03 3.32 -2.60
C ALA A 244 -19.69 3.36 -1.21
N SER A 245 -19.64 2.24 -0.46
CA SER A 245 -20.12 2.18 0.92
C SER A 245 -19.25 2.95 1.93
N GLN A 246 -18.05 3.39 1.53
CA GLN A 246 -17.07 4.12 2.36
C GLN A 246 -16.68 5.47 1.75
N PRO A 247 -17.63 6.39 1.49
CA PRO A 247 -17.36 7.63 0.77
C PRO A 247 -16.37 8.57 1.46
N GLN A 248 -16.24 8.47 2.80
CA GLN A 248 -15.30 9.26 3.59
C GLN A 248 -13.83 8.83 3.40
N HIS A 249 -13.59 7.60 2.93
CA HIS A 249 -12.26 7.04 2.74
C HIS A 249 -11.91 6.82 1.27
N SER A 250 -12.92 6.71 0.40
CA SER A 250 -12.72 6.42 -1.02
C SER A 250 -12.63 7.68 -1.86
N TRP A 251 -11.67 7.75 -2.76
CA TRP A 251 -11.51 8.89 -3.68
C TRP A 251 -12.53 8.88 -4.82
N TYR A 252 -12.96 7.68 -5.24
CA TYR A 252 -13.95 7.47 -6.31
C TYR A 252 -15.13 6.62 -5.81
N PRO A 253 -15.91 7.12 -4.81
CA PRO A 253 -16.95 6.34 -4.14
C PRO A 253 -18.22 6.21 -5.00
N THR A 254 -18.09 5.65 -6.21
CA THR A 254 -19.20 5.50 -7.16
C THR A 254 -19.22 4.09 -7.69
N GLU A 255 -20.36 3.43 -7.53
CA GLU A 255 -20.58 2.11 -8.10
C GLU A 255 -20.42 2.12 -9.62
N LYS A 256 -19.81 1.07 -10.14
CA LYS A 256 -19.64 0.81 -11.57
C LYS A 256 -20.31 -0.51 -11.92
N THR A 257 -21.27 -0.49 -12.83
CA THR A 257 -21.89 -1.73 -13.27
C THR A 257 -20.94 -2.53 -14.15
N LYS A 258 -21.17 -3.82 -14.24
CA LYS A 258 -20.44 -4.73 -15.13
C LYS A 258 -20.49 -4.23 -16.57
N GLU A 259 -21.65 -3.81 -17.06
CA GLU A 259 -21.88 -3.30 -18.41
C GLU A 259 -21.07 -2.04 -18.68
N PHE A 260 -21.03 -1.11 -17.71
CA PHE A 260 -20.18 0.08 -17.81
C PHE A 260 -18.71 -0.31 -17.94
N LEU A 261 -18.23 -1.25 -17.11
CA LEU A 261 -16.83 -1.70 -17.13
C LEU A 261 -16.49 -2.43 -18.44
N MET A 262 -17.43 -3.17 -19.02
CA MET A 262 -17.27 -3.86 -20.30
C MET A 262 -17.27 -2.92 -21.50
N THR A 263 -17.90 -1.74 -21.39
CA THR A 263 -18.14 -0.86 -22.54
C THR A 263 -17.05 0.22 -22.66
N PRO A 264 -16.26 0.24 -23.74
CA PRO A 264 -15.32 1.34 -23.98
C PRO A 264 -16.06 2.67 -24.21
N SER A 265 -15.57 3.73 -23.57
CA SER A 265 -16.09 5.09 -23.72
C SER A 265 -14.97 6.09 -23.46
N LYS A 266 -15.24 7.40 -23.62
CA LYS A 266 -14.30 8.46 -23.23
C LYS A 266 -13.88 8.34 -21.75
N ASP A 267 -14.82 7.96 -20.87
CA ASP A 267 -14.57 7.84 -19.44
C ASP A 267 -14.02 6.46 -19.05
N ASN A 268 -14.18 5.46 -19.92
CA ASN A 268 -13.71 4.10 -19.70
C ASN A 268 -12.94 3.56 -20.92
N ARG A 269 -11.96 4.33 -21.41
CA ARG A 269 -11.15 3.97 -22.57
C ARG A 269 -10.32 2.72 -22.32
N ILE A 270 -9.96 2.02 -23.39
CA ILE A 270 -8.98 0.92 -23.35
C ILE A 270 -7.62 1.51 -22.96
N ILE A 271 -6.94 0.87 -22.01
CA ILE A 271 -5.59 1.23 -21.54
C ILE A 271 -4.57 0.23 -22.07
N GLY A 272 -4.77 -1.05 -21.79
CA GLY A 272 -3.96 -2.17 -22.28
C GLY A 272 -4.85 -3.40 -22.30
N TYR A 273 -5.09 -3.97 -23.49
CA TYR A 273 -6.10 -5.00 -23.66
C TYR A 273 -5.82 -6.24 -22.77
N PRO A 274 -6.82 -6.77 -21.96
CA PRO A 274 -8.25 -6.43 -22.04
C PRO A 274 -8.68 -5.26 -21.14
N TYR A 275 -7.77 -4.61 -20.43
CA TYR A 275 -8.12 -3.62 -19.41
C TYR A 275 -8.63 -2.29 -19.99
N ARG A 276 -9.65 -1.80 -19.34
CA ARG A 276 -10.17 -0.45 -19.47
C ARG A 276 -9.79 0.39 -18.24
N LYS A 277 -9.92 1.71 -18.35
CA LYS A 277 -9.52 2.68 -17.33
C LYS A 277 -9.98 2.32 -15.91
N TRP A 278 -11.22 1.84 -15.75
CA TRP A 278 -11.78 1.52 -14.44
C TRP A 278 -11.50 0.09 -13.96
N LEU A 279 -10.71 -0.68 -14.71
CA LEU A 279 -10.11 -1.94 -14.27
C LEU A 279 -8.63 -1.78 -13.85
N CYS A 280 -8.13 -0.54 -13.80
CA CYS A 280 -6.76 -0.22 -13.45
C CYS A 280 -6.73 0.67 -12.21
N ALA A 281 -5.69 0.52 -11.39
CA ALA A 281 -5.40 1.43 -10.28
C ALA A 281 -5.40 2.89 -10.74
N ARG A 282 -5.88 3.79 -9.88
CA ARG A 282 -5.98 5.22 -10.17
C ARG A 282 -5.22 6.03 -9.13
N ASP A 283 -4.15 6.65 -9.54
CA ASP A 283 -3.16 7.32 -8.68
C ASP A 283 -3.29 8.86 -8.64
N GLU A 284 -4.26 9.45 -9.34
CA GLU A 284 -4.60 10.88 -9.24
C GLU A 284 -5.44 11.13 -7.98
N ILE A 285 -4.82 10.97 -6.81
CA ILE A 285 -5.47 11.02 -5.49
C ILE A 285 -4.60 11.79 -4.50
N ASP A 286 -5.20 12.21 -3.39
CA ASP A 286 -4.53 12.79 -2.22
C ASP A 286 -5.01 12.04 -0.98
N MET A 287 -4.25 11.02 -0.56
CA MET A 287 -4.65 10.09 0.49
C MET A 287 -3.46 9.70 1.36
N SER A 288 -3.71 9.50 2.64
CA SER A 288 -2.72 9.09 3.63
C SER A 288 -3.30 8.05 4.58
N SER A 289 -2.45 7.16 5.09
CA SER A 289 -2.79 6.21 6.15
C SER A 289 -1.68 6.14 7.19
N CYS A 290 -2.04 5.80 8.42
CA CYS A 290 -1.12 5.56 9.52
C CYS A 290 -1.66 4.48 10.43
N ALA A 291 -0.81 3.53 10.82
CA ALA A 291 -1.05 2.61 11.92
C ALA A 291 -0.01 2.85 13.02
N ILE A 292 -0.43 2.75 14.26
CA ILE A 292 0.43 2.82 15.45
C ILE A 292 0.65 1.42 15.98
N LEU A 293 1.92 1.02 16.05
CA LEU A 293 2.40 -0.26 16.53
C LEU A 293 3.21 -0.05 17.81
N MET A 294 3.14 -0.99 18.75
CA MET A 294 4.00 -1.03 19.94
C MET A 294 3.98 -2.44 20.54
N SER A 295 4.77 -2.69 21.60
CA SER A 295 4.62 -3.94 22.35
C SER A 295 3.31 -3.92 23.17
N TRP A 296 2.75 -5.09 23.43
CA TRP A 296 1.55 -5.22 24.28
C TRP A 296 1.77 -4.61 25.66
N ALA A 297 2.93 -4.86 26.28
CA ALA A 297 3.27 -4.27 27.57
C ALA A 297 3.30 -2.73 27.54
N GLU A 298 3.79 -2.12 26.44
CA GLU A 298 3.77 -0.66 26.27
C GLU A 298 2.33 -0.14 26.11
N ALA A 299 1.47 -0.85 25.40
CA ALA A 299 0.07 -0.52 25.29
C ALA A 299 -0.64 -0.51 26.66
N GLU A 300 -0.37 -1.53 27.50
CA GLU A 300 -0.88 -1.59 28.87
C GLU A 300 -0.36 -0.42 29.73
N ARG A 301 0.95 -0.11 29.66
CA ARG A 301 1.54 1.03 30.39
C ARG A 301 0.89 2.37 30.04
N ARG A 302 0.44 2.51 28.79
CA ARG A 302 -0.25 3.71 28.31
C ARG A 302 -1.75 3.71 28.59
N GLY A 303 -2.29 2.66 29.17
CA GLY A 303 -3.72 2.53 29.49
C GLY A 303 -4.58 2.31 28.25
N ILE A 304 -4.03 1.77 27.18
CA ILE A 304 -4.79 1.43 25.99
C ILE A 304 -5.64 0.20 26.28
N SER A 305 -6.95 0.30 26.02
CA SER A 305 -7.92 -0.76 26.29
C SER A 305 -7.72 -1.98 25.40
N GLU A 306 -7.96 -3.19 25.91
CA GLU A 306 -7.74 -4.45 25.16
C GLU A 306 -8.58 -4.54 23.89
N ASP A 307 -9.78 -3.96 23.84
CA ASP A 307 -10.62 -3.91 22.65
C ASP A 307 -10.01 -3.11 21.49
N LYS A 308 -8.98 -2.29 21.78
CA LYS A 308 -8.21 -1.58 20.77
C LYS A 308 -7.07 -2.40 20.19
N LEU A 309 -6.64 -3.45 20.85
CA LEU A 309 -5.46 -4.23 20.47
C LEU A 309 -5.77 -5.17 19.30
N VAL A 310 -5.01 -5.07 18.23
CA VAL A 310 -5.02 -6.04 17.15
C VAL A 310 -3.65 -6.70 17.06
N PHE A 311 -3.63 -8.01 17.31
CA PHE A 311 -2.40 -8.80 17.38
C PHE A 311 -1.93 -9.19 15.98
N ILE A 312 -0.63 -9.11 15.75
CA ILE A 312 0.01 -9.61 14.53
C ILE A 312 0.48 -11.04 14.80
N HIS A 313 -0.12 -12.00 14.12
CA HIS A 313 0.12 -13.42 14.34
C HIS A 313 1.13 -14.04 13.38
N GLY A 314 1.24 -13.50 12.17
CA GLY A 314 2.15 -14.06 11.18
C GLY A 314 2.37 -13.15 9.99
N SER A 315 3.45 -13.42 9.29
CA SER A 315 3.83 -12.76 8.04
C SER A 315 4.49 -13.76 7.11
N GLY A 316 4.56 -13.43 5.83
CA GLY A 316 5.22 -14.23 4.84
C GLY A 316 5.64 -13.40 3.64
N ASP A 317 6.78 -13.72 3.09
CA ASP A 317 7.40 -13.05 1.96
C ASP A 317 7.73 -14.02 0.84
N GLY A 318 7.73 -13.53 -0.37
CA GLY A 318 8.10 -14.30 -1.54
C GLY A 318 8.55 -13.39 -2.69
N PHE A 319 9.46 -13.91 -3.53
CA PHE A 319 10.00 -13.17 -4.66
C PHE A 319 9.87 -13.98 -5.94
N ASP A 320 9.24 -13.40 -6.94
CA ASP A 320 9.33 -13.86 -8.31
C ASP A 320 10.58 -13.24 -8.98
N ALA A 321 11.07 -13.84 -10.05
CA ALA A 321 12.13 -13.23 -10.86
C ALA A 321 11.71 -11.83 -11.31
N ASN A 322 12.57 -10.85 -11.12
CA ASN A 322 12.29 -9.44 -11.48
C ASN A 322 12.11 -9.28 -12.99
N SER A 323 12.90 -9.99 -13.78
CA SER A 323 12.76 -9.99 -15.24
C SER A 323 11.61 -10.89 -15.68
N LEU A 324 10.67 -10.33 -16.47
CA LEU A 324 9.61 -11.11 -17.11
C LEU A 324 10.16 -12.26 -17.99
N ALA A 325 11.29 -12.03 -18.64
CA ALA A 325 11.93 -13.04 -19.50
C ALA A 325 12.43 -14.28 -18.74
N LEU A 326 12.63 -14.16 -17.43
CA LEU A 326 13.07 -15.25 -16.55
C LEU A 326 11.89 -15.99 -15.86
N ARG A 327 10.68 -15.47 -15.97
CA ARG A 327 9.48 -16.11 -15.38
C ARG A 327 9.02 -17.27 -16.26
N HIS A 328 8.97 -18.46 -15.70
CA HIS A 328 8.47 -19.65 -16.41
C HIS A 328 6.97 -19.56 -16.71
N HIS A 329 6.22 -18.87 -15.84
CA HIS A 329 4.77 -18.76 -15.93
C HIS A 329 4.33 -17.32 -15.69
N LEU A 330 3.51 -16.79 -16.58
CA LEU A 330 2.89 -15.47 -16.40
C LEU A 330 1.47 -15.57 -15.79
N HIS A 331 0.86 -16.76 -15.82
CA HIS A 331 -0.50 -17.00 -15.33
C HIS A 331 -0.57 -17.34 -13.85
N LYS A 332 0.55 -17.43 -13.15
CA LYS A 332 0.63 -17.68 -11.71
C LYS A 332 1.86 -17.00 -11.11
N SER A 333 1.81 -16.74 -9.81
CA SER A 333 2.95 -16.30 -9.00
C SER A 333 3.24 -17.38 -7.96
N ASP A 334 4.37 -18.07 -8.12
CA ASP A 334 4.80 -19.08 -7.14
C ASP A 334 5.25 -18.38 -5.84
N SER A 335 5.81 -17.18 -5.92
CA SER A 335 6.17 -16.37 -4.76
C SER A 335 4.98 -15.95 -3.93
N MET A 336 3.87 -15.57 -4.57
CA MET A 336 2.63 -15.25 -3.85
C MET A 336 2.13 -16.46 -3.04
N GLN A 337 2.15 -17.67 -3.62
CA GLN A 337 1.77 -18.89 -2.90
C GLN A 337 2.69 -19.16 -1.71
N VAL A 338 4.02 -18.99 -1.89
CA VAL A 338 5.01 -19.13 -0.79
C VAL A 338 4.73 -18.15 0.32
N ALA A 339 4.48 -16.87 -0.01
CA ALA A 339 4.18 -15.85 0.97
C ALA A 339 2.91 -16.14 1.79
N TYR A 340 1.83 -16.62 1.13
CA TYR A 340 0.61 -17.04 1.86
C TYR A 340 0.86 -18.27 2.74
N ASN A 341 1.55 -19.29 2.22
CA ASN A 341 1.88 -20.48 3.01
C ASN A 341 2.66 -20.10 4.28
N GLU A 342 3.67 -19.23 4.14
CA GLU A 342 4.49 -18.77 5.25
C GLU A 342 3.68 -17.96 6.28
N ALA A 343 2.82 -17.04 5.80
CA ALA A 343 1.97 -16.25 6.67
C ALA A 343 1.01 -17.14 7.50
N PHE A 344 0.42 -18.17 6.89
CA PHE A 344 -0.45 -19.12 7.60
C PHE A 344 0.35 -19.98 8.57
N ARG A 345 1.50 -20.48 8.16
CA ARG A 345 2.38 -21.28 9.01
C ARG A 345 2.87 -20.50 10.22
N SER A 346 3.37 -19.29 10.02
CA SER A 346 3.87 -18.43 11.10
C SER A 346 2.76 -18.00 12.06
N ALA A 347 1.52 -17.88 11.59
CA ALA A 347 0.34 -17.64 12.41
C ALA A 347 -0.18 -18.88 13.16
N GLY A 348 0.42 -20.07 12.95
CA GLY A 348 -0.07 -21.31 13.54
C GLY A 348 -1.38 -21.82 12.94
N LEU A 349 -1.75 -21.37 11.74
CA LEU A 349 -2.98 -21.73 11.04
C LEU A 349 -2.82 -22.94 10.11
N GLY A 350 -1.62 -23.46 9.93
CA GLY A 350 -1.29 -24.62 9.08
C GLY A 350 -0.35 -24.24 7.93
N ASP A 351 0.14 -25.25 7.22
CA ASP A 351 1.15 -25.07 6.16
C ASP A 351 0.54 -24.68 4.80
N VAL A 352 -0.77 -24.80 4.67
CA VAL A 352 -1.54 -24.45 3.45
C VAL A 352 -2.60 -23.43 3.81
N PRO A 353 -2.76 -22.36 3.02
CA PRO A 353 -3.79 -21.38 3.25
C PRO A 353 -5.19 -22.00 3.26
N ASP A 354 -5.94 -21.69 4.31
CA ASP A 354 -7.35 -22.10 4.46
C ASP A 354 -8.20 -20.84 4.70
N GLN A 355 -8.88 -20.41 3.66
CA GLN A 355 -9.69 -19.19 3.68
C GLN A 355 -10.81 -19.22 4.74
N SER A 356 -11.23 -20.42 5.21
CA SER A 356 -12.26 -20.53 6.25
C SER A 356 -11.82 -19.99 7.61
N LYS A 357 -10.51 -19.92 7.86
CA LYS A 357 -9.90 -19.39 9.07
C LYS A 357 -9.73 -17.86 9.08
N ILE A 358 -9.99 -17.21 7.94
CA ILE A 358 -9.79 -15.78 7.76
C ILE A 358 -11.13 -15.10 7.49
N ALA A 359 -11.50 -14.13 8.32
CA ALA A 359 -12.76 -13.41 8.15
C ALA A 359 -12.75 -12.50 6.93
N VAL A 360 -11.64 -11.78 6.72
CA VAL A 360 -11.51 -10.80 5.62
C VAL A 360 -10.06 -10.74 5.13
N PHE A 361 -9.91 -10.64 3.82
CA PHE A 361 -8.68 -10.24 3.14
C PHE A 361 -8.84 -8.82 2.59
N ASP A 362 -7.74 -8.13 2.36
CA ASP A 362 -7.70 -6.96 1.47
C ASP A 362 -6.62 -7.23 0.42
N PHE A 363 -7.03 -7.86 -0.69
CA PHE A 363 -6.11 -8.21 -1.75
C PHE A 363 -5.64 -6.97 -2.49
N TYR A 364 -4.35 -6.92 -2.81
CA TYR A 364 -3.78 -5.86 -3.62
C TYR A 364 -4.41 -5.89 -5.02
N SER A 365 -5.25 -4.90 -5.32
CA SER A 365 -6.18 -4.90 -6.45
C SER A 365 -5.84 -3.84 -7.50
N CYS A 366 -4.54 -3.69 -7.80
CA CYS A 366 -4.11 -2.75 -8.85
C CYS A 366 -4.68 -3.11 -10.23
N PHE A 367 -4.87 -4.41 -10.48
CA PHE A 367 -5.50 -5.01 -11.66
C PHE A 367 -6.25 -6.28 -11.25
N PRO A 368 -7.26 -6.72 -12.04
CA PRO A 368 -8.04 -7.92 -11.70
C PRO A 368 -7.20 -9.17 -11.48
N ILE A 369 -6.21 -9.43 -12.33
CA ILE A 369 -5.33 -10.61 -12.23
C ILE A 369 -4.66 -10.74 -10.85
N ALA A 370 -4.31 -9.63 -10.19
CA ALA A 370 -3.70 -9.69 -8.87
C ALA A 370 -4.67 -10.29 -7.83
N VAL A 371 -5.94 -9.92 -7.92
CA VAL A 371 -7.01 -10.48 -7.07
C VAL A 371 -7.30 -11.94 -7.43
N GLU A 372 -7.38 -12.27 -8.72
CA GLU A 372 -7.67 -13.63 -9.17
C GLU A 372 -6.59 -14.61 -8.72
N GLN A 373 -5.31 -14.23 -8.84
CA GLN A 373 -4.19 -15.04 -8.35
C GLN A 373 -4.20 -15.18 -6.83
N ALA A 374 -4.47 -14.10 -6.09
CA ALA A 374 -4.58 -14.13 -4.64
C ALA A 374 -5.74 -15.04 -4.18
N CYS A 375 -6.91 -14.94 -4.80
CA CYS A 375 -8.04 -15.82 -4.55
C CYS A 375 -7.65 -17.30 -4.75
N LYS A 376 -6.95 -17.61 -5.84
CA LYS A 376 -6.47 -18.95 -6.13
C LYS A 376 -5.52 -19.48 -5.05
N CYS A 377 -4.61 -18.64 -4.55
CA CYS A 377 -3.65 -19.02 -3.51
C CYS A 377 -4.33 -19.39 -2.18
N VAL A 378 -5.45 -18.74 -1.85
CA VAL A 378 -6.14 -18.97 -0.57
C VAL A 378 -7.41 -19.84 -0.69
N GLY A 379 -7.76 -20.28 -1.89
CA GLY A 379 -8.94 -21.15 -2.14
C GLY A 379 -10.26 -20.38 -2.21
N LEU A 380 -10.25 -19.08 -2.54
CA LEU A 380 -11.45 -18.29 -2.85
C LEU A 380 -11.76 -18.32 -4.35
N HIS A 381 -13.03 -18.17 -4.68
CA HIS A 381 -13.48 -18.01 -6.07
C HIS A 381 -13.88 -16.55 -6.35
N PRO A 382 -13.17 -15.84 -7.23
CA PRO A 382 -13.33 -14.39 -7.40
C PRO A 382 -14.75 -13.94 -7.77
N ASN A 383 -15.54 -14.77 -8.49
CA ASN A 383 -16.90 -14.40 -8.93
C ASN A 383 -18.03 -15.12 -8.18
N LYS A 384 -17.74 -16.01 -7.21
CA LYS A 384 -18.77 -16.76 -6.48
C LYS A 384 -18.81 -16.39 -5.01
N ASP A 385 -17.63 -16.20 -4.41
CA ASP A 385 -17.54 -15.88 -2.99
C ASP A 385 -17.88 -14.41 -2.72
N ASP A 386 -18.23 -14.11 -1.48
CA ASP A 386 -18.58 -12.76 -1.06
C ASP A 386 -17.37 -11.82 -1.23
N VAL A 387 -17.56 -10.74 -1.97
CA VAL A 387 -16.54 -9.73 -2.24
C VAL A 387 -16.07 -9.04 -0.96
N SER A 388 -16.91 -8.93 0.07
CA SER A 388 -16.55 -8.33 1.35
C SER A 388 -15.44 -9.08 2.09
N ARG A 389 -15.19 -10.35 1.67
CA ARG A 389 -14.06 -11.15 2.13
C ARG A 389 -12.77 -10.92 1.34
N MET A 390 -12.84 -10.30 0.17
CA MET A 390 -11.70 -10.11 -0.75
C MET A 390 -11.12 -8.71 -0.67
N THR A 391 -11.92 -7.74 -0.23
CA THR A 391 -11.49 -6.37 -0.04
C THR A 391 -12.19 -5.71 1.12
N ALA A 392 -11.42 -5.00 1.93
CA ALA A 392 -11.92 -4.14 3.00
C ALA A 392 -12.08 -2.69 2.52
N THR A 393 -11.34 -2.28 1.49
CA THR A 393 -11.31 -0.91 0.96
C THR A 393 -12.21 -0.69 -0.25
N GLY A 394 -12.42 -1.71 -1.07
CA GLY A 394 -13.06 -1.60 -2.39
C GLY A 394 -12.08 -1.49 -3.57
N GLY A 395 -10.77 -1.58 -3.32
CA GLY A 395 -9.72 -1.72 -4.33
C GLY A 395 -9.22 -0.43 -4.98
N LEU A 396 -8.03 -0.51 -5.56
CA LEU A 396 -7.29 0.65 -6.07
C LEU A 396 -7.99 1.46 -7.19
N PRO A 397 -8.86 0.90 -8.04
CA PRO A 397 -9.57 1.70 -9.02
C PRO A 397 -10.65 2.61 -8.42
N TYR A 398 -11.23 2.25 -7.26
CA TYR A 398 -12.40 2.90 -6.67
C TYR A 398 -12.13 3.55 -5.32
N HIS A 399 -11.51 2.81 -4.39
CA HIS A 399 -10.96 3.42 -3.17
C HIS A 399 -9.99 4.54 -3.52
N GLY A 400 -9.18 4.31 -4.53
CA GLY A 400 -8.04 5.10 -4.93
C GLY A 400 -6.77 4.28 -4.84
N GLY A 401 -5.83 4.57 -5.72
CA GLY A 401 -4.52 3.90 -5.77
C GLY A 401 -3.43 4.77 -5.18
N PRO A 402 -3.29 4.86 -3.84
CA PRO A 402 -2.29 5.72 -3.21
C PRO A 402 -0.87 5.12 -3.34
N GLY A 403 -0.45 4.86 -4.56
CA GLY A 403 0.89 4.50 -4.96
C GLY A 403 1.52 3.45 -4.06
N SER A 404 2.59 3.84 -3.40
CA SER A 404 3.33 2.96 -2.49
C SER A 404 2.66 2.75 -1.13
N ASN A 405 1.53 3.42 -0.84
CA ASN A 405 0.87 3.37 0.48
C ASN A 405 -0.43 2.57 0.51
N TYR A 406 -0.81 1.84 -0.55
CA TYR A 406 -2.13 1.19 -0.58
C TYR A 406 -2.31 0.13 0.53
N SER A 407 -1.31 -0.71 0.79
CA SER A 407 -1.44 -1.73 1.84
C SER A 407 -1.63 -1.12 3.25
N GLY A 408 -1.20 0.12 3.46
CA GLY A 408 -1.48 0.87 4.69
C GLY A 408 -2.96 1.19 4.85
N HIS A 409 -3.65 1.56 3.76
CA HIS A 409 -5.10 1.75 3.76
C HIS A 409 -5.86 0.44 3.99
N GLY A 410 -5.43 -0.65 3.34
CA GLY A 410 -5.99 -1.99 3.55
C GLY A 410 -5.85 -2.44 5.00
N LEU A 411 -4.66 -2.25 5.59
CA LEU A 411 -4.37 -2.58 6.98
C LEU A 411 -5.30 -1.81 7.93
N CYS A 412 -5.44 -0.49 7.76
CA CYS A 412 -6.35 0.32 8.57
C CYS A 412 -7.80 -0.18 8.45
N ALA A 413 -8.26 -0.46 7.22
CA ALA A 413 -9.62 -0.93 6.98
C ALA A 413 -9.89 -2.31 7.62
N ILE A 414 -8.89 -3.21 7.63
CA ILE A 414 -9.00 -4.52 8.29
C ILE A 414 -9.08 -4.34 9.81
N VAL A 415 -8.23 -3.50 10.40
CA VAL A 415 -8.25 -3.22 11.85
C VAL A 415 -9.60 -2.67 12.28
N GLU A 416 -10.15 -1.71 11.54
CA GLU A 416 -11.50 -1.16 11.81
C GLU A 416 -12.58 -2.25 11.75
N LYS A 417 -12.54 -3.13 10.73
CA LYS A 417 -13.50 -4.25 10.61
C LYS A 417 -13.37 -5.26 11.75
N LEU A 418 -12.15 -5.60 12.18
CA LEU A 418 -11.94 -6.54 13.28
C LEU A 418 -12.54 -6.01 14.59
N ARG A 419 -12.38 -4.70 14.85
CA ARG A 419 -12.90 -4.06 16.07
C ARG A 419 -14.42 -3.90 16.08
N THR A 420 -15.06 -3.82 14.91
CA THR A 420 -16.53 -3.70 14.81
C THR A 420 -17.27 -5.03 14.85
N ASN A 421 -16.56 -6.14 14.61
CA ASN A 421 -17.12 -7.49 14.57
C ASN A 421 -16.74 -8.35 15.81
N SER A 422 -16.04 -7.76 16.79
CA SER A 422 -15.62 -8.39 18.04
C SER A 422 -16.67 -8.31 19.13
#